data_c5c6f045c0c16979e911223732fea6ad
#
_entry.id   c5c6f045c0c16979e911223732fea6ad
#
_cell.length_a   1.000
_cell.length_b   1.000
_cell.length_c   1.000
_cell.angle_alpha   90.00
_cell.angle_beta   90.00
_cell.angle_gamma   90.00
#
_symmetry.space_group_name_H-M   'P 1'
#
loop_
_entity.id
_entity.type
_entity.pdbx_description
1 polymer ?
#
loop_
_entity_poly.entity_id
_entity_poly.type
_entity_poly.pdbx_seq_one_letter_code
_entity_poly.pdbx_strand_id
1 'polypeptide(L)'
;MTDRSPADFDAFYQATSRRALLALYAQCGDLGDAQDILQEAYARAWQNWAKVAHYDNPEAWVHQVARRLAMNRWRGIRRWLNLQPRMASSGEPTAGPSPDRVDVLTALQRIPKAQRQAIALHYLLDMPLSDIAVATSTPVGTVKARLSRARTALAALLVEHDLEDNDVAAHP
;
A
#
# COMPACT_ATOMS: atom_id res chain seq x y z
N MET A 1 9.88 17.36 -30.19
CA MET A 1 10.48 17.26 -28.86
C MET A 1 9.45 17.83 -27.89
N THR A 2 8.53 16.99 -27.43
CA THR A 2 7.40 17.42 -26.60
C THR A 2 7.93 17.65 -25.19
N ASP A 3 8.08 18.91 -24.87
CA ASP A 3 8.39 19.37 -23.50
C ASP A 3 7.18 18.98 -22.63
N ARG A 4 7.31 17.87 -21.85
CA ARG A 4 6.24 17.41 -20.97
C ARG A 4 6.14 18.35 -19.78
N SER A 5 5.05 19.10 -19.80
CA SER A 5 4.76 20.22 -18.92
C SER A 5 4.44 19.75 -17.48
N PRO A 6 4.49 20.66 -16.51
CA PRO A 6 3.96 20.42 -15.16
C PRO A 6 2.54 19.81 -15.16
N ALA A 7 1.69 20.20 -16.12
CA ALA A 7 0.34 19.66 -16.28
C ALA A 7 0.30 18.14 -16.56
N ASP A 8 1.30 17.60 -17.27
CA ASP A 8 1.38 16.14 -17.52
C ASP A 8 1.70 15.38 -16.23
N PHE A 9 2.53 15.95 -15.36
CA PHE A 9 2.81 15.35 -14.05
C PHE A 9 1.60 15.43 -13.13
N ASP A 10 0.90 16.55 -13.11
CA ASP A 10 -0.29 16.71 -12.26
C ASP A 10 -1.39 15.71 -12.64
N ALA A 11 -1.63 15.52 -13.94
CA ALA A 11 -2.56 14.50 -14.43
C ALA A 11 -2.12 13.08 -14.03
N PHE A 12 -0.83 12.77 -14.16
CA PHE A 12 -0.25 11.51 -13.72
C PHE A 12 -0.42 11.30 -12.21
N TYR A 13 -0.09 12.32 -11.40
CA TYR A 13 -0.23 12.27 -9.96
C TYR A 13 -1.68 12.03 -9.54
N GLN A 14 -2.63 12.77 -10.09
CA GLN A 14 -4.05 12.62 -9.79
C GLN A 14 -4.58 11.22 -10.16
N ALA A 15 -4.14 10.67 -11.29
CA ALA A 15 -4.58 9.36 -11.75
C ALA A 15 -4.02 8.19 -10.90
N THR A 16 -2.82 8.35 -10.31
CA THR A 16 -2.08 7.21 -9.72
C THR A 16 -1.90 7.30 -8.21
N SER A 17 -1.85 8.50 -7.62
CA SER A 17 -1.48 8.72 -6.21
C SER A 17 -2.37 7.98 -5.21
N ARG A 18 -3.66 7.94 -5.47
CA ARG A 18 -4.64 7.31 -4.59
C ARG A 18 -4.45 5.79 -4.50
N ARG A 19 -4.24 5.12 -5.66
CA ARG A 19 -3.97 3.68 -5.72
C ARG A 19 -2.64 3.34 -5.07
N ALA A 20 -1.62 4.15 -5.34
CA ALA A 20 -0.30 4.01 -4.74
C ALA A 20 -0.33 4.18 -3.21
N LEU A 21 -1.14 5.13 -2.70
CA LEU A 21 -1.32 5.31 -1.25
C LEU A 21 -1.95 4.09 -0.60
N LEU A 22 -3.01 3.54 -1.21
CA LEU A 22 -3.65 2.33 -0.71
C LEU A 22 -2.68 1.14 -0.64
N ALA A 23 -1.86 0.96 -1.69
CA ALA A 23 -0.86 -0.08 -1.75
C ALA A 23 0.19 0.06 -0.64
N LEU A 24 0.70 1.27 -0.43
CA LEU A 24 1.68 1.54 0.62
C LEU A 24 1.08 1.42 2.01
N TYR A 25 -0.12 1.93 2.23
CA TYR A 25 -0.82 1.80 3.50
C TYR A 25 -1.05 0.33 3.88
N ALA A 26 -1.53 -0.48 2.95
CA ALA A 26 -1.68 -1.91 3.17
C ALA A 26 -0.33 -2.60 3.52
N GLN A 27 0.77 -2.08 3.00
CA GLN A 27 2.13 -2.57 3.28
C GLN A 27 2.68 -2.08 4.63
N CYS A 28 2.57 -0.78 4.90
CA CYS A 28 3.12 -0.14 6.09
C CYS A 28 2.26 -0.41 7.33
N GLY A 29 0.94 -0.43 7.17
CA GLY A 29 -0.03 -0.52 8.24
C GLY A 29 -0.20 0.80 9.01
N ASP A 30 0.47 1.87 8.57
CA ASP A 30 0.39 3.21 9.11
C ASP A 30 0.17 4.20 7.96
N LEU A 31 -0.86 5.03 8.07
CA LEU A 31 -1.24 5.95 7.00
C LEU A 31 -0.25 7.12 6.88
N GLY A 32 0.26 7.62 7.99
CA GLY A 32 1.24 8.70 8.00
C GLY A 32 2.54 8.27 7.32
N ASP A 33 3.05 7.07 7.69
CA ASP A 33 4.22 6.48 7.04
C ASP A 33 4.00 6.28 5.54
N ALA A 34 2.83 5.80 5.12
CA ALA A 34 2.49 5.61 3.72
C ALA A 34 2.43 6.94 2.95
N GLN A 35 1.84 7.98 3.55
CA GLN A 35 1.77 9.32 2.96
C GLN A 35 3.16 9.93 2.78
N ASP A 36 4.00 9.90 3.81
CA ASP A 36 5.37 10.44 3.76
C ASP A 36 6.21 9.75 2.67
N ILE A 37 6.16 8.42 2.63
CA ILE A 37 6.89 7.63 1.63
C ILE A 37 6.40 7.96 0.23
N LEU A 38 5.09 8.08 0.06
CA LEU A 38 4.51 8.36 -1.24
C LEU A 38 4.83 9.77 -1.72
N GLN A 39 4.75 10.77 -0.84
CA GLN A 39 5.14 12.15 -1.15
C GLN A 39 6.59 12.22 -1.62
N GLU A 40 7.50 11.56 -0.91
CA GLU A 40 8.92 11.49 -1.28
C GLU A 40 9.12 10.79 -2.64
N ALA A 41 8.37 9.71 -2.90
CA ALA A 41 8.45 9.00 -4.18
C ALA A 41 7.97 9.86 -5.35
N TYR A 42 6.86 10.60 -5.18
CA TYR A 42 6.39 11.53 -6.22
C TYR A 42 7.26 12.77 -6.35
N ALA A 43 7.84 13.29 -5.26
CA ALA A 43 8.82 14.38 -5.34
C ALA A 43 10.04 13.98 -6.19
N ARG A 44 10.53 12.76 -6.01
CA ARG A 44 11.62 12.21 -6.86
C ARG A 44 11.17 12.00 -8.32
N ALA A 45 9.93 11.58 -8.53
CA ALA A 45 9.38 11.47 -9.87
C ALA A 45 9.30 12.83 -10.56
N TRP A 46 8.87 13.87 -9.84
CA TRP A 46 8.85 15.24 -10.33
C TRP A 46 10.25 15.74 -10.71
N GLN A 47 11.22 15.58 -9.83
CA GLN A 47 12.61 15.98 -10.08
C GLN A 47 13.21 15.30 -11.32
N ASN A 48 12.74 14.10 -11.65
CA ASN A 48 13.20 13.30 -12.78
C ASN A 48 12.16 13.17 -13.89
N TRP A 49 11.12 14.02 -13.89
CA TRP A 49 9.94 13.84 -14.76
C TRP A 49 10.27 13.80 -16.23
N ALA A 50 11.19 14.63 -16.68
CA ALA A 50 11.69 14.63 -18.06
C ALA A 50 12.16 13.23 -18.53
N LYS A 51 12.64 12.39 -17.61
CA LYS A 51 13.08 11.03 -17.88
C LYS A 51 12.00 10.00 -17.57
N VAL A 52 11.37 10.09 -16.41
CA VAL A 52 10.37 9.13 -15.92
C VAL A 52 9.14 9.09 -16.83
N ALA A 53 8.72 10.22 -17.34
CA ALA A 53 7.61 10.33 -18.28
C ALA A 53 7.80 9.55 -19.60
N HIS A 54 9.02 9.17 -19.93
CA HIS A 54 9.35 8.40 -21.14
C HIS A 54 9.48 6.89 -20.88
N TYR A 55 9.34 6.44 -19.63
CA TYR A 55 9.33 5.02 -19.34
C TYR A 55 8.00 4.38 -19.79
N ASP A 56 8.04 3.11 -20.17
CA ASP A 56 6.85 2.36 -20.56
C ASP A 56 5.79 2.35 -19.45
N ASN A 57 6.24 2.39 -18.19
CA ASN A 57 5.36 2.45 -17.03
C ASN A 57 5.93 3.38 -15.94
N PRO A 58 5.61 4.69 -15.99
CA PRO A 58 6.03 5.66 -14.99
C PRO A 58 5.54 5.31 -13.58
N GLU A 59 4.33 4.74 -13.47
CA GLU A 59 3.76 4.33 -12.19
C GLU A 59 4.59 3.21 -11.54
N ALA A 60 5.01 2.21 -12.29
CA ALA A 60 5.88 1.15 -11.79
C ALA A 60 7.19 1.71 -11.23
N TRP A 61 7.73 2.77 -11.85
CA TRP A 61 8.92 3.45 -11.33
C TRP A 61 8.65 4.11 -9.97
N VAL A 62 7.54 4.83 -9.82
CA VAL A 62 7.13 5.44 -8.53
C VAL A 62 6.96 4.35 -7.47
N HIS A 63 6.29 3.25 -7.79
CA HIS A 63 6.13 2.11 -6.89
C HIS A 63 7.48 1.51 -6.45
N GLN A 64 8.44 1.38 -7.36
CA GLN A 64 9.79 0.91 -7.04
C GLN A 64 10.53 1.85 -6.09
N VAL A 65 10.42 3.16 -6.30
CA VAL A 65 11.01 4.17 -5.41
C VAL A 65 10.35 4.10 -4.04
N ALA A 66 9.01 4.12 -3.98
CA ALA A 66 8.25 4.03 -2.74
C ALA A 66 8.59 2.75 -1.95
N ARG A 67 8.68 1.61 -2.64
CA ARG A 67 9.09 0.34 -2.02
C ARG A 67 10.49 0.41 -1.41
N ARG A 68 11.46 0.99 -2.11
CA ARG A 68 12.83 1.16 -1.59
C ARG A 68 12.86 2.05 -0.35
N LEU A 69 12.10 3.14 -0.36
CA LEU A 69 11.95 4.04 0.78
C LEU A 69 11.34 3.32 1.99
N ALA A 70 10.24 2.58 1.79
CA ALA A 70 9.60 1.77 2.82
C ALA A 70 10.57 0.75 3.43
N MET A 71 11.30 0.01 2.59
CA MET A 71 12.28 -0.98 3.04
C MET A 71 13.41 -0.34 3.85
N ASN A 72 13.91 0.84 3.44
CA ASN A 72 14.96 1.55 4.14
C ASN A 72 14.48 2.06 5.50
N ARG A 73 13.25 2.62 5.56
CA ARG A 73 12.62 3.06 6.80
C ARG A 73 12.44 1.90 7.79
N TRP A 74 11.96 0.75 7.31
CA TRP A 74 11.79 -0.44 8.15
C TRP A 74 13.11 -1.06 8.61
N ARG A 75 14.15 -1.03 7.79
CA ARG A 75 15.49 -1.45 8.24
C ARG A 75 16.03 -0.52 9.32
N GLY A 76 15.79 0.78 9.21
CA GLY A 76 16.10 1.77 10.24
C GLY A 76 15.37 1.49 11.55
N ILE A 77 14.05 1.32 11.49
CA ILE A 77 13.19 1.00 12.62
C ILE A 77 13.58 -0.35 13.26
N ARG A 78 13.83 -1.39 12.45
CA ARG A 78 14.29 -2.69 12.96
C ARG A 78 15.63 -2.59 13.69
N ARG A 79 16.57 -1.80 13.17
CA ARG A 79 17.86 -1.55 13.83
C ARG A 79 17.68 -0.80 15.14
N TRP A 80 16.75 0.15 15.17
CA TRP A 80 16.44 0.93 16.37
C TRP A 80 15.65 0.10 17.41
N LEU A 81 14.67 -0.73 16.99
CA LEU A 81 13.90 -1.62 17.88
C LEU A 81 14.73 -2.77 18.47
N ASN A 82 15.79 -3.20 17.78
CA ASN A 82 16.75 -4.15 18.34
C ASN A 82 17.64 -3.53 19.42
N LEU A 83 17.59 -2.20 19.59
CA LEU A 83 18.32 -1.45 20.62
C LEU A 83 17.42 -0.97 21.77
N GLN A 84 16.08 -1.17 21.69
CA GLN A 84 15.14 -0.78 22.74
C GLN A 84 14.03 -1.82 22.96
N PRO A 85 13.60 -2.07 24.22
CA PRO A 85 12.46 -2.95 24.50
C PRO A 85 11.14 -2.26 24.12
N ARG A 86 10.31 -3.01 23.47
CA ARG A 86 8.94 -2.78 22.99
C ARG A 86 8.18 -1.59 23.57
N MET A 87 7.88 -0.63 22.72
CA MET A 87 6.67 0.20 22.82
C MET A 87 5.91 0.14 21.51
N ALA A 88 4.71 -0.41 21.56
CA ALA A 88 3.77 -0.45 20.44
C ALA A 88 3.10 0.92 20.33
N SER A 89 3.25 1.60 19.21
CA SER A 89 2.46 2.80 18.89
C SER A 89 1.27 2.42 18.01
N SER A 90 0.08 2.52 18.59
CA SER A 90 -1.19 2.49 17.88
C SER A 90 -1.45 3.91 17.36
N GLY A 91 -1.28 4.14 16.08
CA GLY A 91 -1.72 5.38 15.43
C GLY A 91 -3.21 5.30 15.11
N GLU A 92 -3.98 6.28 15.56
CA GLU A 92 -5.40 6.42 15.20
C GLU A 92 -5.56 6.78 13.72
N PRO A 93 -6.62 6.28 13.05
CA PRO A 93 -6.85 6.56 11.63
C PRO A 93 -7.36 7.99 11.43
N THR A 94 -6.65 8.77 10.66
CA THR A 94 -7.09 10.10 10.19
C THR A 94 -8.00 9.94 8.97
N ALA A 95 -9.10 10.71 8.97
CA ALA A 95 -10.24 10.68 8.03
C ALA A 95 -9.84 10.65 6.53
N GLY A 96 -10.45 9.96 5.75
CA GLY A 96 -11.43 9.38 4.99
C GLY A 96 -11.33 9.41 3.48
N PRO A 97 -11.53 8.33 2.79
CA PRO A 97 -12.03 8.29 1.41
C PRO A 97 -13.46 7.76 1.32
N SER A 98 -14.07 7.80 0.10
CA SER A 98 -15.46 7.41 -0.21
C SER A 98 -15.91 6.09 0.45
N PRO A 99 -17.24 5.90 0.73
CA PRO A 99 -17.80 4.75 1.44
C PRO A 99 -17.23 3.39 0.98
N ASP A 100 -17.32 3.04 -0.28
CA ASP A 100 -16.88 1.75 -0.84
C ASP A 100 -15.37 1.44 -0.65
N ARG A 101 -14.58 2.44 -0.24
CA ARG A 101 -13.13 2.31 -0.01
C ARG A 101 -12.74 2.24 1.45
N VAL A 102 -13.59 2.79 2.31
CA VAL A 102 -13.47 2.61 3.76
C VAL A 102 -13.56 1.12 4.06
N ASP A 103 -14.39 0.40 3.32
CA ASP A 103 -14.66 -1.02 3.50
C ASP A 103 -13.45 -1.89 3.24
N VAL A 104 -12.81 -1.70 2.08
CA VAL A 104 -11.60 -2.49 1.74
C VAL A 104 -10.43 -2.15 2.67
N LEU A 105 -10.26 -0.88 3.03
CA LEU A 105 -9.20 -0.48 3.97
C LEU A 105 -9.46 -0.99 5.37
N THR A 106 -10.70 -0.90 5.83
CA THR A 106 -11.13 -1.42 7.13
C THR A 106 -10.98 -2.93 7.18
N ALA A 107 -11.39 -3.64 6.12
CA ALA A 107 -11.19 -5.08 6.01
C ALA A 107 -9.70 -5.46 5.99
N LEU A 108 -8.87 -4.71 5.27
CA LEU A 108 -7.43 -4.92 5.27
C LEU A 108 -6.79 -4.72 6.66
N GLN A 109 -7.28 -3.78 7.45
CA GLN A 109 -6.80 -3.58 8.83
C GLN A 109 -7.14 -4.74 9.76
N ARG A 110 -8.26 -5.41 9.54
CA ARG A 110 -8.73 -6.55 10.34
C ARG A 110 -7.95 -7.84 10.08
N ILE A 111 -7.20 -7.96 8.98
CA ILE A 111 -6.35 -9.12 8.71
C ILE A 111 -4.93 -8.96 9.29
N PRO A 112 -4.26 -10.06 9.68
CA PRO A 112 -2.92 -10.01 10.25
C PRO A 112 -1.92 -9.31 9.34
N LYS A 113 -1.02 -8.49 9.90
CA LYS A 113 -0.04 -7.67 9.17
C LYS A 113 0.71 -8.42 8.06
N ALA A 114 1.18 -9.64 8.34
CA ALA A 114 1.92 -10.44 7.37
C ALA A 114 1.07 -10.89 6.17
N GLN A 115 -0.24 -11.12 6.38
CA GLN A 115 -1.19 -11.47 5.33
C GLN A 115 -1.56 -10.23 4.51
N ARG A 116 -1.84 -9.11 5.16
CA ARG A 116 -2.08 -7.80 4.56
C ARG A 116 -0.92 -7.36 3.66
N GLN A 117 0.31 -7.49 4.17
CA GLN A 117 1.53 -7.20 3.41
C GLN A 117 1.63 -8.06 2.14
N ALA A 118 1.37 -9.37 2.24
CA ALA A 118 1.44 -10.26 1.09
C ALA A 118 0.41 -9.87 0.00
N ILE A 119 -0.83 -9.56 0.40
CA ILE A 119 -1.89 -9.07 -0.52
C ILE A 119 -1.48 -7.77 -1.19
N ALA A 120 -1.00 -6.79 -0.42
CA ALA A 120 -0.61 -5.49 -0.96
C ALA A 120 0.52 -5.62 -1.99
N LEU A 121 1.56 -6.37 -1.66
CA LEU A 121 2.69 -6.58 -2.56
C LEU A 121 2.28 -7.30 -3.84
N HIS A 122 1.36 -8.25 -3.75
CA HIS A 122 0.95 -9.06 -4.90
C HIS A 122 -0.07 -8.36 -5.80
N TYR A 123 -1.17 -7.84 -5.21
CA TYR A 123 -2.30 -7.32 -5.99
C TYR A 123 -2.24 -5.81 -6.27
N LEU A 124 -1.57 -5.03 -5.43
CA LEU A 124 -1.49 -3.59 -5.62
C LEU A 124 -0.17 -3.16 -6.27
N LEU A 125 0.89 -3.95 -6.10
CA LEU A 125 2.21 -3.68 -6.68
C LEU A 125 2.63 -4.71 -7.74
N ASP A 126 1.75 -5.63 -8.11
CA ASP A 126 1.98 -6.68 -9.13
C ASP A 126 3.31 -7.43 -8.94
N MET A 127 3.72 -7.62 -7.67
CA MET A 127 4.97 -8.31 -7.39
C MET A 127 4.83 -9.82 -7.55
N PRO A 128 5.78 -10.49 -8.25
CA PRO A 128 5.84 -11.93 -8.29
C PRO A 128 6.15 -12.52 -6.92
N LEU A 129 5.71 -13.75 -6.67
CA LEU A 129 5.85 -14.40 -5.35
C LEU A 129 7.30 -14.56 -4.91
N SER A 130 8.22 -14.77 -5.85
CA SER A 130 9.67 -14.80 -5.61
C SER A 130 10.18 -13.50 -5.00
N ASP A 131 9.74 -12.37 -5.54
CA ASP A 131 10.18 -11.05 -5.10
C ASP A 131 9.57 -10.69 -3.74
N ILE A 132 8.32 -11.09 -3.50
CA ILE A 132 7.67 -10.97 -2.19
C ILE A 132 8.44 -11.79 -1.14
N ALA A 133 8.85 -13.02 -1.49
CA ALA A 133 9.62 -13.88 -0.61
C ALA A 133 10.94 -13.22 -0.19
N VAL A 134 11.67 -12.65 -1.16
CA VAL A 134 12.90 -11.89 -0.90
C VAL A 134 12.61 -10.64 -0.07
N ALA A 135 11.61 -9.83 -0.46
CA ALA A 135 11.29 -8.58 0.21
C ALA A 135 10.85 -8.77 1.67
N THR A 136 10.16 -9.89 1.96
CA THR A 136 9.65 -10.20 3.30
C THR A 136 10.55 -11.16 4.07
N SER A 137 11.68 -11.61 3.50
CA SER A 137 12.57 -12.64 4.06
C SER A 137 11.78 -13.88 4.49
N THR A 138 10.91 -14.36 3.61
CA THR A 138 9.96 -15.45 3.90
C THR A 138 9.98 -16.45 2.74
N PRO A 139 9.94 -17.77 3.00
CA PRO A 139 9.86 -18.78 1.93
C PRO A 139 8.65 -18.56 1.01
N VAL A 140 8.79 -18.82 -0.28
CA VAL A 140 7.71 -18.67 -1.29
C VAL A 140 6.45 -19.46 -0.91
N GLY A 141 6.60 -20.66 -0.35
CA GLY A 141 5.47 -21.46 0.16
C GLY A 141 4.68 -20.76 1.25
N THR A 142 5.38 -20.06 2.16
CA THR A 142 4.75 -19.27 3.21
C THR A 142 4.06 -18.02 2.64
N VAL A 143 4.62 -17.39 1.60
CA VAL A 143 3.96 -16.27 0.90
C VAL A 143 2.66 -16.73 0.27
N LYS A 144 2.66 -17.89 -0.43
CA LYS A 144 1.44 -18.50 -1.00
C LYS A 144 0.39 -18.77 0.07
N ALA A 145 0.78 -19.34 1.21
CA ALA A 145 -0.13 -19.61 2.32
C ALA A 145 -0.71 -18.31 2.93
N ARG A 146 0.11 -17.27 3.08
CA ARG A 146 -0.35 -15.95 3.54
C ARG A 146 -1.37 -15.34 2.59
N LEU A 147 -1.10 -15.37 1.28
CA LEU A 147 -2.03 -14.87 0.25
C LEU A 147 -3.35 -15.64 0.25
N SER A 148 -3.31 -16.96 0.36
CA SER A 148 -4.52 -17.78 0.41
C SER A 148 -5.38 -17.42 1.62
N ARG A 149 -4.80 -17.39 2.83
CA ARG A 149 -5.51 -17.02 4.06
C ARG A 149 -6.05 -15.59 4.02
N ALA A 150 -5.26 -14.66 3.49
CA ALA A 150 -5.66 -13.27 3.38
C ALA A 150 -6.85 -13.10 2.42
N ARG A 151 -6.89 -13.81 1.30
CA ARG A 151 -8.05 -13.79 0.38
C ARG A 151 -9.30 -14.32 1.05
N THR A 152 -9.20 -15.43 1.76
CA THR A 152 -10.34 -16.01 2.48
C THR A 152 -10.85 -15.05 3.57
N ALA A 153 -9.94 -14.45 4.35
CA ALA A 153 -10.31 -13.51 5.40
C ALA A 153 -10.95 -12.23 4.83
N LEU A 154 -10.40 -11.66 3.75
CA LEU A 154 -10.99 -10.48 3.10
C LEU A 154 -12.35 -10.78 2.50
N ALA A 155 -12.53 -11.91 1.84
CA ALA A 155 -13.82 -12.29 1.29
C ALA A 155 -14.89 -12.39 2.38
N ALA A 156 -14.57 -12.98 3.53
CA ALA A 156 -15.49 -13.06 4.67
C ALA A 156 -15.85 -11.66 5.22
N LEU A 157 -14.86 -10.79 5.40
CA LEU A 157 -15.06 -9.44 5.93
C LEU A 157 -15.89 -8.52 5.00
N LEU A 158 -15.70 -8.66 3.68
CA LEU A 158 -16.46 -7.88 2.70
C LEU A 158 -17.92 -8.34 2.62
N VAL A 159 -18.18 -9.65 2.74
CA VAL A 159 -19.56 -10.19 2.78
C VAL A 159 -20.27 -9.76 4.07
N GLU A 160 -19.59 -9.77 5.23
CA GLU A 160 -20.18 -9.27 6.48
C GLU A 160 -20.61 -7.80 6.34
N HIS A 161 -19.80 -6.98 5.71
CA HIS A 161 -20.06 -5.55 5.52
C HIS A 161 -21.23 -5.29 4.58
N ASP A 162 -21.31 -5.99 3.44
CA ASP A 162 -22.45 -5.89 2.51
C ASP A 162 -23.79 -6.27 3.18
N LEU A 163 -23.77 -7.15 4.18
CA LEU A 163 -24.97 -7.54 4.94
C LEU A 163 -25.35 -6.48 5.97
N GLU A 164 -24.38 -5.84 6.63
CA GLU A 164 -24.64 -4.77 7.60
C GLU A 164 -25.20 -3.50 6.93
N ASP A 165 -24.65 -3.10 5.77
CA ASP A 165 -25.12 -1.95 5.01
C ASP A 165 -26.55 -2.15 4.44
N ASN A 166 -26.86 -3.37 4.04
CA ASN A 166 -28.20 -3.71 3.51
C ASN A 166 -29.27 -3.75 4.62
N ASP A 167 -28.90 -4.06 5.85
CA ASP A 167 -29.82 -4.09 7.01
C ASP A 167 -30.14 -2.66 7.52
N VAL A 168 -29.15 -1.74 7.44
CA VAL A 168 -29.34 -0.32 7.78
C VAL A 168 -30.23 0.40 6.75
N ALA A 169 -30.17 0.00 5.48
CA ALA A 169 -31.03 0.56 4.42
C ALA A 169 -32.48 0.04 4.47
N ALA A 170 -32.75 -1.02 5.21
CA ALA A 170 -34.07 -1.66 5.28
C ALA A 170 -34.96 -1.17 6.44
N HIS A 171 -34.47 -0.27 7.28
CA HIS A 171 -35.23 0.32 8.39
C HIS A 171 -35.35 1.85 8.20
N PRO A 172 -36.48 2.37 7.72
CA PRO A 172 -36.74 3.81 7.63
C PRO A 172 -36.98 4.46 8.99
#